data_64636a5621e6d22d07d2ebaeac90ff0b
#
_entry.id   64636a5621e6d22d07d2ebaeac90ff0b
#
_cell.length_a   1.000
_cell.length_b   1.000
_cell.length_c   1.000
_cell.angle_alpha   90.00
_cell.angle_beta   90.00
_cell.angle_gamma   90.00
#
_symmetry.space_group_name_H-M   'P 1'
#
loop_
_entity.id
_entity.type
_entity.pdbx_description
1 polymer ?
#
loop_
_entity_poly.entity_id
_entity_poly.type
_entity_poly.pdbx_seq_one_letter_code
_entity_poly.pdbx_strand_id
1 'polypeptide(L)'
;IMADKPFRVGERIIVGAHDGVVESIGLRSTRIRTRFAGHLISIPNDEIARRDIENLGRRPALFRSANIRIPLDTPREKVESAVTLIRATLKNHQGMDPERAPQVFFDEFNDDSFNIRMSYWYHLDEYWDFVAFNEKVNFEIFRAFEDQGIQFSLPSRITYWATDSEQR
;
A
#
# COMPACT_ATOMS: atom_id res chain seq x y z
N ILE A 1 28.12 25.38 14.02
CA ILE A 1 27.58 24.18 13.38
C ILE A 1 26.21 24.01 13.96
N MET A 2 25.16 24.38 13.20
CA MET A 2 23.78 24.06 13.58
C MET A 2 23.67 22.53 13.56
N ALA A 3 23.42 21.92 14.71
CA ALA A 3 23.15 20.49 14.77
C ALA A 3 21.84 20.22 14.00
N ASP A 4 21.95 19.55 12.91
CA ASP A 4 20.80 19.08 12.14
C ASP A 4 20.00 18.15 13.04
N LYS A 5 18.73 18.50 13.32
CA LYS A 5 17.87 17.69 14.16
C LYS A 5 17.09 16.76 13.25
N PRO A 6 17.48 15.48 13.12
CA PRO A 6 16.86 14.55 12.19
C PRO A 6 15.39 14.27 12.53
N PHE A 7 14.99 14.50 13.78
CA PHE A 7 13.60 14.34 14.27
C PHE A 7 13.31 15.27 15.45
N ARG A 8 12.03 15.40 15.78
CA ARG A 8 11.51 16.17 16.93
C ARG A 8 10.57 15.31 17.77
N VAL A 9 10.29 15.77 18.99
CA VAL A 9 9.25 15.18 19.84
C VAL A 9 7.91 15.27 19.10
N GLY A 10 7.15 14.19 19.12
CA GLY A 10 5.90 14.02 18.38
C GLY A 10 6.05 13.44 16.97
N GLU A 11 7.24 13.45 16.39
CA GLU A 11 7.46 12.85 15.06
C GLU A 11 7.58 11.32 15.16
N ARG A 12 7.04 10.60 14.18
CA ARG A 12 7.20 9.15 14.07
C ARG A 12 8.48 8.84 13.31
N ILE A 13 9.30 7.99 13.93
CA ILE A 13 10.58 7.56 13.36
C ILE A 13 10.73 6.04 13.40
N ILE A 14 11.55 5.52 12.49
CA ILE A 14 12.10 4.18 12.57
C ILE A 14 13.58 4.29 12.83
N VAL A 15 14.05 3.62 13.90
CA VAL A 15 15.47 3.50 14.25
C VAL A 15 15.79 2.03 14.46
N GLY A 16 16.50 1.44 13.51
CA GLY A 16 16.74 -0.01 13.50
C GLY A 16 15.43 -0.79 13.45
N ALA A 17 15.14 -1.62 14.45
CA ALA A 17 13.89 -2.40 14.53
C ALA A 17 12.74 -1.67 15.25
N HIS A 18 12.95 -0.44 15.72
CA HIS A 18 12.00 0.29 16.53
C HIS A 18 11.22 1.31 15.70
N ASP A 19 9.92 1.11 15.60
CA ASP A 19 8.96 2.02 14.95
C ASP A 19 8.05 2.64 16.02
N GLY A 20 8.09 3.96 16.15
CA GLY A 20 7.28 4.66 17.13
C GLY A 20 7.38 6.17 17.08
N VAL A 21 6.60 6.81 17.96
CA VAL A 21 6.57 8.27 18.11
C VAL A 21 7.58 8.69 19.16
N VAL A 22 8.37 9.70 18.86
CA VAL A 22 9.32 10.30 19.82
C VAL A 22 8.55 10.97 20.93
N GLU A 23 8.65 10.44 22.15
CA GLU A 23 7.96 10.98 23.33
C GLU A 23 8.80 12.03 24.04
N SER A 24 10.10 11.79 24.15
CA SER A 24 11.02 12.74 24.74
C SER A 24 12.46 12.55 24.26
N ILE A 25 13.20 13.65 24.22
CA ILE A 25 14.63 13.67 23.88
C ILE A 25 15.37 14.19 25.11
N GLY A 26 16.08 13.29 25.81
CA GLY A 26 16.91 13.64 26.97
C GLY A 26 18.37 13.86 26.58
N LEU A 27 19.21 14.15 27.58
CA LEU A 27 20.65 14.37 27.37
C LEU A 27 21.40 13.11 26.93
N ARG A 28 20.99 11.93 27.44
CA ARG A 28 21.67 10.64 27.17
C ARG A 28 20.84 9.66 26.37
N SER A 29 19.53 9.80 26.37
CA SER A 29 18.64 8.87 25.67
C SER A 29 17.42 9.58 25.12
N THR A 30 16.90 9.02 24.05
CA THR A 30 15.62 9.37 23.43
C THR A 30 14.60 8.27 23.72
N ARG A 31 13.38 8.66 24.10
CA ARG A 31 12.28 7.75 24.39
C ARG A 31 11.32 7.73 23.22
N ILE A 32 11.00 6.53 22.77
CA ILE A 32 10.09 6.28 21.65
C ILE A 32 8.96 5.38 22.15
N ARG A 33 7.72 5.77 21.89
CA ARG A 33 6.54 4.95 22.17
C ARG A 33 6.16 4.18 20.93
N THR A 34 6.20 2.84 21.00
CA THR A 34 5.84 1.98 19.88
C THR A 34 4.37 2.16 19.50
N ARG A 35 4.10 2.09 18.20
CA ARG A 35 2.81 2.47 17.63
C ARG A 35 1.65 1.54 18.04
N PHE A 36 1.82 0.25 17.94
CA PHE A 36 0.73 -0.72 18.16
C PHE A 36 0.68 -1.22 19.59
N ALA A 37 1.81 -1.51 20.20
CA ALA A 37 1.87 -2.08 21.55
C ALA A 37 1.94 -1.01 22.65
N GLY A 38 2.20 0.26 22.30
CA GLY A 38 2.32 1.35 23.26
C GLY A 38 3.52 1.24 24.20
N HIS A 39 4.48 0.36 23.91
CA HIS A 39 5.66 0.17 24.74
C HIS A 39 6.58 1.39 24.67
N LEU A 40 7.17 1.76 25.79
CA LEU A 40 8.17 2.80 25.86
C LEU A 40 9.56 2.17 25.68
N ILE A 41 10.27 2.60 24.64
CA ILE A 41 11.65 2.19 24.37
C ILE A 41 12.56 3.37 24.64
N SER A 42 13.63 3.16 25.39
CA SER A 42 14.68 4.15 25.61
C SER A 42 15.93 3.75 24.86
N ILE A 43 16.35 4.57 23.91
CA ILE A 43 17.52 4.33 23.07
C ILE A 43 18.60 5.35 23.42
N PRO A 44 19.85 4.94 23.72
CA PRO A 44 20.96 5.85 23.93
C PRO A 44 21.18 6.77 22.72
N ASN A 45 21.44 8.05 22.95
CA ASN A 45 21.59 9.01 21.86
C ASN A 45 22.81 8.72 20.98
N ASP A 46 23.87 8.13 21.51
CA ASP A 46 25.04 7.68 20.77
C ASP A 46 24.73 6.51 19.84
N GLU A 47 23.81 5.64 20.21
CA GLU A 47 23.32 4.57 19.34
C GLU A 47 22.47 5.14 18.21
N ILE A 48 21.58 6.08 18.51
CA ILE A 48 20.77 6.77 17.49
C ILE A 48 21.68 7.49 16.48
N ALA A 49 22.71 8.16 16.94
CA ALA A 49 23.64 8.89 16.07
C ALA A 49 24.44 8.01 15.08
N ARG A 50 24.49 6.70 15.32
CA ARG A 50 25.19 5.73 14.46
C ARG A 50 24.28 4.96 13.54
N ARG A 51 22.97 5.16 13.64
CA ARG A 51 21.97 4.43 12.84
C ARG A 51 21.31 5.34 11.83
N ASP A 52 20.85 4.72 10.76
CA ASP A 52 19.93 5.36 9.83
C ASP A 52 18.60 5.62 10.52
N ILE A 53 18.05 6.79 10.30
CA ILE A 53 16.78 7.24 10.88
C ILE A 53 15.82 7.53 9.74
N GLU A 54 14.74 6.78 9.67
CA GLU A 54 13.62 7.09 8.79
C GLU A 54 12.61 7.97 9.53
N ASN A 55 12.46 9.20 9.10
CA ASN A 55 11.48 10.11 9.69
C ASN A 55 10.16 10.05 8.92
N LEU A 56 9.24 9.22 9.43
CA LEU A 56 7.91 9.05 8.85
C LEU A 56 6.97 10.22 9.16
N GLY A 57 7.24 10.99 10.21
CA GLY A 57 6.48 12.18 10.56
C GLY A 57 6.65 13.33 9.56
N ARG A 58 7.68 13.29 8.71
CA ARG A 58 7.95 14.31 7.66
C ARG A 58 7.57 13.87 6.26
N ARG A 59 6.96 12.70 6.09
CA ARG A 59 6.51 12.29 4.77
C ARG A 59 5.35 13.17 4.30
N PRO A 60 5.34 13.57 3.01
CA PRO A 60 4.31 14.48 2.52
C PRO A 60 2.96 13.81 2.31
N ALA A 61 2.93 12.48 2.18
CA ALA A 61 1.71 11.71 1.94
C ALA A 61 1.90 10.23 2.28
N LEU A 62 0.81 9.52 2.53
CA LEU A 62 0.78 8.07 2.69
C LEU A 62 0.66 7.40 1.32
N PHE A 63 1.57 6.50 1.02
CA PHE A 63 1.59 5.76 -0.23
C PHE A 63 0.92 4.40 -0.10
N ARG A 64 0.10 4.04 -1.09
CA ARG A 64 -0.41 2.70 -1.30
C ARG A 64 -0.03 2.20 -2.68
N SER A 65 0.43 0.95 -2.75
CA SER A 65 0.49 0.17 -3.97
C SER A 65 -0.30 -1.12 -3.75
N ALA A 66 -1.15 -1.48 -4.71
CA ALA A 66 -1.96 -2.68 -4.64
C ALA A 66 -2.08 -3.31 -6.03
N ASN A 67 -2.21 -4.63 -6.03
CA ASN A 67 -2.40 -5.44 -7.22
C ASN A 67 -3.83 -5.96 -7.26
N ILE A 68 -4.49 -5.77 -8.41
CA ILE A 68 -5.81 -6.33 -8.69
C ILE A 68 -5.60 -7.39 -9.77
N ARG A 69 -6.00 -8.63 -9.46
CA ARG A 69 -5.84 -9.75 -10.37
C ARG A 69 -7.17 -10.11 -11.00
N ILE A 70 -7.16 -10.28 -12.33
CA ILE A 70 -8.31 -10.70 -13.11
C ILE A 70 -7.97 -12.00 -13.88
N PRO A 71 -8.94 -12.89 -14.17
CA PRO A 71 -8.68 -14.18 -14.80
C PRO A 71 -8.05 -14.04 -16.19
N LEU A 72 -7.22 -15.04 -16.60
CA LEU A 72 -6.57 -15.07 -17.91
C LEU A 72 -7.54 -15.24 -19.10
N ASP A 73 -8.73 -15.79 -18.85
CA ASP A 73 -9.81 -15.95 -19.84
C ASP A 73 -10.67 -14.69 -20.01
N THR A 74 -10.33 -13.61 -19.32
CA THR A 74 -11.02 -12.33 -19.44
C THR A 74 -10.75 -11.71 -20.80
N PRO A 75 -11.79 -11.38 -21.59
CA PRO A 75 -11.62 -10.73 -22.88
C PRO A 75 -10.84 -9.41 -22.77
N ARG A 76 -10.00 -9.12 -23.78
CA ARG A 76 -9.17 -7.91 -23.84
C ARG A 76 -9.94 -6.63 -23.52
N GLU A 77 -11.15 -6.47 -24.11
CA GLU A 77 -11.99 -5.29 -23.91
C GLU A 77 -12.37 -5.09 -22.44
N LYS A 78 -12.61 -6.18 -21.70
CA LYS A 78 -12.88 -6.14 -20.27
C LYS A 78 -11.64 -5.80 -19.45
N VAL A 79 -10.45 -6.25 -19.88
CA VAL A 79 -9.18 -5.86 -19.22
C VAL A 79 -8.94 -4.36 -19.38
N GLU A 80 -9.13 -3.82 -20.59
CA GLU A 80 -9.03 -2.39 -20.86
C GLU A 80 -10.07 -1.58 -20.06
N SER A 81 -11.30 -2.10 -19.97
CA SER A 81 -12.37 -1.51 -19.14
C SER A 81 -11.99 -1.52 -17.66
N ALA A 82 -11.45 -2.61 -17.14
CA ALA A 82 -11.01 -2.69 -15.74
C ALA A 82 -9.99 -1.61 -15.40
N VAL A 83 -8.96 -1.43 -16.24
CA VAL A 83 -7.97 -0.36 -16.04
C VAL A 83 -8.62 1.01 -16.06
N THR A 84 -9.55 1.24 -16.98
CA THR A 84 -10.26 2.53 -17.13
C THR A 84 -11.15 2.81 -15.92
N LEU A 85 -11.88 1.82 -15.44
CA LEU A 85 -12.73 1.93 -14.24
C LEU A 85 -11.90 2.27 -12.99
N ILE A 86 -10.79 1.58 -12.77
CA ILE A 86 -9.91 1.88 -11.63
C ILE A 86 -9.35 3.30 -11.74
N ARG A 87 -8.92 3.72 -12.92
CA ARG A 87 -8.48 5.12 -13.15
C ARG A 87 -9.56 6.14 -12.84
N ALA A 88 -10.79 5.87 -13.29
CA ALA A 88 -11.93 6.76 -13.03
C ALA A 88 -12.25 6.86 -11.54
N THR A 89 -12.27 5.73 -10.83
CA THR A 89 -12.47 5.67 -9.39
C THR A 89 -11.43 6.51 -8.63
N LEU A 90 -10.18 6.40 -9.02
CA LEU A 90 -9.08 7.08 -8.32
C LEU A 90 -8.97 8.57 -8.67
N LYS A 91 -9.31 8.97 -9.90
CA LYS A 91 -9.05 10.32 -10.43
C LYS A 91 -9.73 11.44 -9.64
N ASN A 92 -10.93 11.23 -9.12
CA ASN A 92 -11.76 12.26 -8.48
C ASN A 92 -11.97 12.01 -7.00
N HIS A 93 -11.17 11.17 -6.38
CA HIS A 93 -11.39 10.81 -4.98
C HIS A 93 -10.87 11.89 -4.03
N GLN A 94 -11.74 12.33 -3.10
CA GLN A 94 -11.47 13.39 -2.11
C GLN A 94 -10.33 12.93 -1.23
N GLY A 95 -9.52 12.40 -1.06
CA GLY A 95 -8.44 11.99 -0.18
C GLY A 95 -7.13 11.83 -0.91
N MET A 96 -7.15 11.89 -2.25
CA MET A 96 -5.93 11.81 -3.03
C MET A 96 -5.07 13.05 -2.85
N ASP A 97 -3.75 12.86 -2.84
CA ASP A 97 -2.80 13.95 -2.87
C ASP A 97 -2.95 14.71 -4.21
N PRO A 98 -3.25 16.01 -4.19
CA PRO A 98 -3.47 16.80 -5.40
C PRO A 98 -2.21 16.95 -6.27
N GLU A 99 -1.03 16.83 -5.67
CA GLU A 99 0.26 16.95 -6.38
C GLU A 99 0.74 15.65 -7.02
N ARG A 100 0.14 14.51 -6.63
CA ARG A 100 0.56 13.17 -7.06
C ARG A 100 -0.59 12.39 -7.66
N ALA A 101 -0.71 12.44 -8.97
CA ALA A 101 -1.74 11.70 -9.69
C ALA A 101 -1.65 10.19 -9.44
N PRO A 102 -2.78 9.50 -9.23
CA PRO A 102 -2.80 8.05 -9.11
C PRO A 102 -2.32 7.38 -10.39
N GLN A 103 -1.63 6.27 -10.24
CA GLN A 103 -1.06 5.48 -11.32
C GLN A 103 -1.78 4.13 -11.40
N VAL A 104 -2.27 3.77 -12.58
CA VAL A 104 -2.94 2.49 -12.83
C VAL A 104 -2.47 1.93 -14.15
N PHE A 105 -1.90 0.75 -14.11
CA PHE A 105 -1.38 0.08 -15.30
C PHE A 105 -1.73 -1.41 -15.30
N PHE A 106 -2.00 -1.93 -16.49
CA PHE A 106 -1.88 -3.36 -16.74
C PHE A 106 -0.38 -3.69 -16.71
N ASP A 107 0.05 -4.38 -15.67
CA ASP A 107 1.45 -4.43 -15.27
C ASP A 107 2.13 -5.74 -15.70
N GLU A 108 1.45 -6.86 -15.51
CA GLU A 108 2.10 -8.15 -15.67
C GLU A 108 1.11 -9.27 -16.05
N PHE A 109 1.63 -10.26 -16.78
CA PHE A 109 1.00 -11.54 -17.03
C PHE A 109 1.54 -12.53 -16.01
N ASN A 110 0.72 -12.93 -15.04
CA ASN A 110 1.07 -14.01 -14.12
C ASN A 110 0.67 -15.36 -14.72
N ASP A 111 1.11 -16.44 -14.07
CA ASP A 111 0.78 -17.81 -14.50
C ASP A 111 -0.73 -18.12 -14.45
N ASP A 112 -1.47 -17.43 -13.55
CA ASP A 112 -2.88 -17.67 -13.25
C ASP A 112 -3.79 -16.44 -13.47
N SER A 113 -3.23 -15.28 -13.80
CA SER A 113 -3.98 -14.02 -13.80
C SER A 113 -3.30 -12.91 -14.59
N PHE A 114 -4.09 -11.95 -15.05
CA PHE A 114 -3.61 -10.64 -15.43
C PHE A 114 -3.49 -9.75 -14.21
N ASN A 115 -2.39 -9.02 -14.08
CA ASN A 115 -2.16 -8.12 -12.97
C ASN A 115 -2.37 -6.67 -13.38
N ILE A 116 -3.23 -5.97 -12.64
CA ILE A 116 -3.40 -4.52 -12.74
C ILE A 116 -2.83 -3.92 -11.46
N ARG A 117 -1.77 -3.14 -11.59
CA ARG A 117 -1.18 -2.41 -10.47
C ARG A 117 -1.79 -1.04 -10.37
N MET A 118 -2.26 -0.67 -9.17
CA MET A 118 -2.66 0.68 -8.82
C MET A 118 -1.78 1.23 -7.72
N SER A 119 -1.42 2.49 -7.84
CA SER A 119 -0.63 3.20 -6.83
C SER A 119 -1.18 4.60 -6.65
N TYR A 120 -1.28 5.06 -5.42
CA TYR A 120 -1.74 6.40 -5.10
C TYR A 120 -1.21 6.91 -3.77
N TRP A 121 -1.35 8.20 -3.57
CA TRP A 121 -0.93 8.92 -2.38
C TRP A 121 -2.13 9.56 -1.70
N TYR A 122 -2.20 9.39 -0.39
CA TYR A 122 -3.20 9.98 0.47
C TYR A 122 -2.59 11.18 1.19
N HIS A 123 -3.21 12.34 1.11
CA HIS A 123 -2.61 13.61 1.54
C HIS A 123 -2.59 13.86 3.04
N LEU A 124 -3.34 13.09 3.84
CA LEU A 124 -3.31 13.17 5.30
C LEU A 124 -2.30 12.16 5.86
N ASP A 125 -1.81 12.43 7.06
CA ASP A 125 -0.82 11.59 7.74
C ASP A 125 -1.44 10.64 8.79
N GLU A 126 -2.74 10.78 9.07
CA GLU A 126 -3.44 9.89 10.00
C GLU A 126 -3.66 8.50 9.38
N TYR A 127 -3.11 7.50 10.05
CA TYR A 127 -3.07 6.15 9.51
C TYR A 127 -4.44 5.48 9.39
N TRP A 128 -5.31 5.67 10.39
CA TRP A 128 -6.62 5.02 10.37
C TRP A 128 -7.54 5.65 9.35
N ASP A 129 -7.42 6.94 9.11
CA ASP A 129 -8.12 7.62 8.02
C ASP A 129 -7.65 7.09 6.66
N PHE A 130 -6.36 6.84 6.52
CA PHE A 130 -5.82 6.18 5.33
C PHE A 130 -6.35 4.76 5.13
N VAL A 131 -6.48 3.97 6.20
CA VAL A 131 -7.05 2.61 6.12
C VAL A 131 -8.53 2.66 5.73
N ALA A 132 -9.32 3.54 6.34
CA ALA A 132 -10.72 3.75 5.99
C ALA A 132 -10.88 4.24 4.54
N PHE A 133 -9.99 5.13 4.09
CA PHE A 133 -9.93 5.57 2.71
C PHE A 133 -9.65 4.41 1.74
N ASN A 134 -8.70 3.54 2.07
CA ASN A 134 -8.38 2.37 1.26
C ASN A 134 -9.56 1.39 1.15
N GLU A 135 -10.31 1.20 2.25
CA GLU A 135 -11.53 0.39 2.26
C GLU A 135 -12.58 0.97 1.30
N LYS A 136 -12.82 2.27 1.37
CA LYS A 136 -13.76 2.95 0.48
C LYS A 136 -13.39 2.79 -1.00
N VAL A 137 -12.12 3.00 -1.34
CA VAL A 137 -11.60 2.78 -2.70
C VAL A 137 -11.81 1.34 -3.14
N ASN A 138 -11.54 0.36 -2.27
CA ASN A 138 -11.74 -1.05 -2.59
C ASN A 138 -13.21 -1.36 -2.89
N PHE A 139 -14.16 -0.86 -2.10
CA PHE A 139 -15.59 -1.07 -2.35
C PHE A 139 -16.08 -0.39 -3.63
N GLU A 140 -15.57 0.78 -3.96
CA GLU A 140 -15.92 1.46 -5.21
C GLU A 140 -15.43 0.67 -6.43
N ILE A 141 -14.19 0.15 -6.39
CA ILE A 141 -13.66 -0.71 -7.45
C ILE A 141 -14.46 -2.01 -7.53
N PHE A 142 -14.77 -2.62 -6.40
CA PHE A 142 -15.55 -3.85 -6.34
C PHE A 142 -16.93 -3.68 -7.01
N ARG A 143 -17.66 -2.62 -6.67
CA ARG A 143 -18.96 -2.30 -7.30
C ARG A 143 -18.83 -2.06 -8.81
N ALA A 144 -17.83 -1.27 -9.22
CA ALA A 144 -17.61 -0.99 -10.63
C ALA A 144 -17.31 -2.26 -11.44
N PHE A 145 -16.62 -3.22 -10.86
CA PHE A 145 -16.34 -4.53 -11.48
C PHE A 145 -17.60 -5.38 -11.56
N GLU A 146 -18.40 -5.44 -10.49
CA GLU A 146 -19.69 -6.15 -10.50
C GLU A 146 -20.62 -5.60 -11.60
N ASP A 147 -20.77 -4.27 -11.67
CA ASP A 147 -21.64 -3.60 -12.66
C ASP A 147 -21.23 -3.91 -14.10
N GLN A 148 -19.96 -4.16 -14.35
CA GLN A 148 -19.42 -4.50 -15.69
C GLN A 148 -19.21 -6.01 -15.89
N GLY A 149 -19.56 -6.82 -14.92
CA GLY A 149 -19.34 -8.27 -14.97
C GLY A 149 -17.88 -8.66 -15.12
N ILE A 150 -16.97 -7.90 -14.50
CA ILE A 150 -15.54 -8.21 -14.42
C ILE A 150 -15.30 -9.01 -13.14
N GLN A 151 -14.67 -10.16 -13.27
CA GLN A 151 -14.40 -11.05 -12.15
C GLN A 151 -12.98 -10.81 -11.61
N PHE A 152 -12.81 -11.01 -10.29
CA PHE A 152 -11.49 -11.10 -9.68
C PHE A 152 -10.94 -12.52 -9.87
N SER A 153 -9.62 -12.62 -10.09
CA SER A 153 -8.99 -13.93 -10.21
C SER A 153 -9.00 -14.67 -8.87
N LEU A 154 -9.40 -15.93 -8.95
CA LEU A 154 -9.25 -16.89 -7.86
C LEU A 154 -8.08 -17.81 -8.21
N PRO A 155 -7.29 -18.29 -7.23
CA PRO A 155 -6.31 -19.34 -7.45
C PRO A 155 -7.03 -20.55 -8.06
N SER A 156 -6.80 -20.83 -9.34
CA SER A 156 -7.49 -21.89 -10.06
C SER A 156 -6.47 -22.87 -10.65
N ARG A 157 -6.84 -24.16 -10.67
CA ARG A 157 -6.09 -25.22 -11.32
C ARG A 157 -7.00 -25.94 -12.30
N ILE A 158 -6.61 -25.91 -13.57
CA ILE A 158 -7.32 -26.68 -14.62
C ILE A 158 -6.63 -28.04 -14.74
N THR A 159 -7.40 -29.12 -14.55
CA THR A 159 -6.92 -30.49 -14.75
C THR A 159 -7.63 -31.09 -15.97
N TYR A 160 -6.87 -31.45 -16.97
CA TYR A 160 -7.36 -32.15 -18.14
C TYR A 160 -7.27 -33.66 -17.90
N TRP A 161 -8.38 -34.37 -18.07
CA TRP A 161 -8.42 -35.83 -18.06
C TRP A 161 -8.32 -36.34 -19.49
N ALA A 162 -7.22 -36.99 -19.82
CA ALA A 162 -7.13 -37.73 -21.08
C ALA A 162 -7.83 -39.07 -20.88
N THR A 163 -8.90 -39.30 -21.61
CA THR A 163 -9.51 -40.63 -21.68
C THR A 163 -8.79 -41.38 -22.81
N ASP A 164 -7.98 -42.38 -22.47
CA ASP A 164 -7.42 -43.32 -23.45
C ASP A 164 -8.58 -44.10 -24.08
N SER A 165 -9.02 -43.68 -25.27
CA SER A 165 -9.95 -44.41 -26.12
C SER A 165 -9.18 -45.08 -27.25
N GLU A 166 -8.29 -46.02 -26.92
CA GLU A 166 -7.76 -47.00 -27.91
C GLU A 166 -7.31 -48.27 -27.17
N GLN A 167 -8.26 -49.14 -26.96
CA GLN A 167 -8.02 -50.57 -26.99
C GLN A 167 -9.15 -51.22 -27.79
N ARG A 168 -8.91 -51.36 -29.10
CA ARG A 168 -9.45 -52.47 -29.95
C ARG A 168 -8.47 -52.80 -31.04
#